data_73a2f66b1dc6813b0f6ead2b305eb0d4
#
_entry.id   73a2f66b1dc6813b0f6ead2b305eb0d4
#
_cell.length_a   1.000
_cell.length_b   1.000
_cell.length_c   1.000
_cell.angle_alpha   90.00
_cell.angle_beta   90.00
_cell.angle_gamma   90.00
#
_symmetry.space_group_name_H-M   'P 1'
#
loop_
_entity.id
_entity.type
_entity.pdbx_description
1 polymer ?
#
loop_
_entity_poly.entity_id
_entity_poly.type
_entity_poly.pdbx_seq_one_letter_code
_entity_poly.pdbx_strand_id
1 'polypeptide(L)'
;LTDGDRIALTDLRTHLDDLLARAGVEVVAYEKVEHHVSTYAGQVYGELVGVLRLAAADAGLPDLVGVGVGQVKRRLAGKGNATKDEMVAAARPHLGREPVSSDEADALGVALTWLDLPPPEPAPLSARRAKR
;
A
#
# COMPACT_ATOMS: atom_id res chain seq x y z
N LEU A 1 17.13 -10.97 -11.49
CA LEU A 1 16.77 -9.58 -11.83
C LEU A 1 17.43 -9.14 -13.12
N THR A 2 16.65 -8.63 -14.05
CA THR A 2 17.17 -7.98 -15.24
C THR A 2 17.67 -6.57 -14.90
N ASP A 3 18.47 -5.97 -15.79
CA ASP A 3 18.84 -4.54 -15.63
C ASP A 3 17.62 -3.62 -15.66
N GLY A 4 16.60 -3.98 -16.46
CA GLY A 4 15.33 -3.25 -16.48
C GLY A 4 14.60 -3.27 -15.15
N ASP A 5 14.55 -4.42 -14.48
CA ASP A 5 13.92 -4.55 -13.15
C ASP A 5 14.65 -3.72 -12.10
N ARG A 6 15.97 -3.71 -12.13
CA ARG A 6 16.79 -2.90 -11.23
C ARG A 6 16.55 -1.40 -11.43
N ILE A 7 16.48 -0.94 -12.66
CA ILE A 7 16.19 0.46 -12.98
C ILE A 7 14.81 0.82 -12.48
N ALA A 8 13.80 -0.01 -12.70
CA ALA A 8 12.44 0.23 -12.24
C ALA A 8 12.35 0.33 -10.72
N LEU A 9 13.05 -0.51 -9.97
CA LEU A 9 13.11 -0.45 -8.50
C LEU A 9 13.82 0.80 -8.01
N THR A 10 14.89 1.21 -8.69
CA THR A 10 15.61 2.46 -8.36
C THR A 10 14.74 3.69 -8.60
N ASP A 11 14.04 3.73 -9.73
CA ASP A 11 13.11 4.82 -10.06
C ASP A 11 11.96 4.88 -9.06
N LEU A 12 11.40 3.74 -8.66
CA LEU A 12 10.38 3.66 -7.62
C LEU A 12 10.90 4.23 -6.30
N ARG A 13 12.11 3.85 -5.88
CA ARG A 13 12.72 4.35 -4.64
C ARG A 13 12.88 5.87 -4.67
N THR A 14 13.40 6.41 -5.77
CA THR A 14 13.58 7.85 -5.95
C THR A 14 12.25 8.59 -5.86
N HIS A 15 11.23 8.07 -6.53
CA HIS A 15 9.89 8.66 -6.51
C HIS A 15 9.26 8.62 -5.11
N LEU A 16 9.42 7.51 -4.39
CA LEU A 16 8.94 7.37 -3.02
C LEU A 16 9.64 8.33 -2.06
N ASP A 17 10.97 8.45 -2.14
CA ASP A 17 11.72 9.37 -1.30
C ASP A 17 11.25 10.81 -1.48
N ASP A 18 11.02 11.21 -2.72
CA ASP A 18 10.52 12.53 -3.08
C ASP A 18 9.10 12.77 -2.55
N LEU A 19 8.20 11.80 -2.74
CA LEU A 19 6.82 11.86 -2.27
C LEU A 19 6.75 11.92 -0.74
N LEU A 20 7.49 11.06 -0.03
CA LEU A 20 7.50 11.01 1.43
C LEU A 20 8.07 12.29 2.04
N ALA A 21 9.06 12.91 1.39
CA ALA A 21 9.63 14.16 1.85
C ALA A 21 8.69 15.36 1.70
N ARG A 22 7.86 15.40 0.65
CA ARG A 22 7.00 16.55 0.33
C ARG A 22 5.62 16.51 0.95
N ALA A 23 5.03 15.33 1.09
CA ALA A 23 3.62 15.18 1.42
C ALA A 23 3.29 15.20 2.92
N GLY A 24 4.29 15.27 3.82
CA GLY A 24 4.06 15.19 5.26
C GLY A 24 3.44 13.84 5.66
N VAL A 25 3.84 12.76 5.02
CA VAL A 25 3.30 11.42 5.22
C VAL A 25 3.63 10.91 6.62
N GLU A 26 2.65 10.38 7.33
CA GLU A 26 2.80 9.78 8.66
C GLU A 26 2.74 8.26 8.65
N VAL A 27 2.04 7.67 7.68
CA VAL A 27 1.83 6.22 7.54
C VAL A 27 1.80 5.84 6.07
N VAL A 28 2.31 4.67 5.76
CA VAL A 28 2.20 4.04 4.44
C VAL A 28 1.39 2.76 4.57
N ALA A 29 0.27 2.70 3.86
CA ALA A 29 -0.56 1.52 3.76
C ALA A 29 -0.43 0.91 2.35
N TYR A 30 -0.57 -0.41 2.26
CA TYR A 30 -0.47 -1.14 0.99
C TYR A 30 -1.46 -2.29 0.94
N GLU A 31 -1.75 -2.75 -0.26
CA GLU A 31 -2.60 -3.93 -0.46
C GLU A 31 -1.79 -5.20 -0.22
N LYS A 32 -2.16 -5.94 0.82
CA LYS A 32 -1.53 -7.20 1.16
C LYS A 32 -2.11 -8.32 0.30
N VAL A 33 -1.35 -8.75 -0.69
CA VAL A 33 -1.70 -9.84 -1.59
C VAL A 33 -1.11 -11.14 -1.05
N GLU A 34 -1.95 -12.11 -0.71
CA GLU A 34 -1.51 -13.40 -0.16
C GLU A 34 -1.37 -14.49 -1.24
N HIS A 35 -2.12 -14.37 -2.33
CA HIS A 35 -2.11 -15.35 -3.43
C HIS A 35 -1.70 -14.68 -4.73
N HIS A 36 -0.67 -15.22 -5.35
CA HIS A 36 -0.12 -14.73 -6.63
C HIS A 36 -0.34 -15.75 -7.73
N VAL A 37 -0.54 -15.26 -8.96
CA VAL A 37 -0.78 -16.10 -10.14
C VAL A 37 0.45 -16.92 -10.55
N SER A 38 1.65 -16.54 -10.10
CA SER A 38 2.90 -17.22 -10.39
C SER A 38 3.97 -16.91 -9.34
N THR A 39 5.03 -17.70 -9.31
CA THR A 39 6.22 -17.43 -8.49
C THR A 39 6.86 -16.09 -8.86
N TYR A 40 6.93 -15.79 -10.16
CA TYR A 40 7.47 -14.50 -10.64
C TYR A 40 6.66 -13.31 -10.10
N ALA A 41 5.34 -13.39 -10.19
CA ALA A 41 4.48 -12.32 -9.66
C ALA A 41 4.69 -12.10 -8.15
N GLY A 42 4.83 -13.18 -7.39
CA GLY A 42 5.13 -13.13 -5.96
C GLY A 42 6.49 -12.50 -5.67
N GLN A 43 7.52 -12.81 -6.46
CA GLN A 43 8.85 -12.21 -6.33
C GLN A 43 8.83 -10.71 -6.60
N VAL A 44 8.20 -10.29 -7.69
CA VAL A 44 8.07 -8.86 -8.05
C VAL A 44 7.34 -8.10 -6.95
N TYR A 45 6.23 -8.65 -6.47
CA TYR A 45 5.48 -8.06 -5.36
C TYR A 45 6.33 -7.89 -4.10
N GLY A 46 7.09 -8.93 -3.72
CA GLY A 46 7.98 -8.88 -2.56
C GLY A 46 9.08 -7.83 -2.70
N GLU A 47 9.64 -7.66 -3.89
CA GLU A 47 10.64 -6.63 -4.18
C GLU A 47 10.05 -5.22 -4.05
N LEU A 48 8.87 -4.99 -4.60
CA LEU A 48 8.18 -3.70 -4.50
C LEU A 48 7.85 -3.34 -3.04
N VAL A 49 7.33 -4.30 -2.28
CA VAL A 49 7.04 -4.11 -0.84
C VAL A 49 8.33 -3.85 -0.06
N GLY A 50 9.43 -4.55 -0.40
CA GLY A 50 10.74 -4.33 0.22
C GLY A 50 11.27 -2.91 0.01
N VAL A 51 11.18 -2.40 -1.21
CA VAL A 51 11.57 -1.00 -1.53
C VAL A 51 10.71 0.00 -0.77
N LEU A 52 9.41 -0.23 -0.74
CA LEU A 52 8.47 0.62 0.00
C LEU A 52 8.77 0.65 1.49
N ARG A 53 9.06 -0.52 2.09
CA ARG A 53 9.42 -0.64 3.51
C ARG A 53 10.72 0.09 3.83
N LEU A 54 11.75 -0.04 2.98
CA LEU A 54 13.00 0.68 3.16
C LEU A 54 12.83 2.19 3.06
N ALA A 55 12.08 2.67 2.07
CA ALA A 55 11.80 4.08 1.91
C ALA A 55 11.07 4.67 3.12
N ALA A 56 10.07 3.98 3.63
CA ALA A 56 9.35 4.38 4.84
C ALA A 56 10.26 4.40 6.07
N ALA A 57 11.08 3.37 6.26
CA ALA A 57 12.02 3.28 7.39
C ALA A 57 13.04 4.41 7.35
N ASP A 58 13.61 4.70 6.20
CA ASP A 58 14.60 5.78 6.03
C ASP A 58 13.98 7.17 6.22
N ALA A 59 12.68 7.31 5.96
CA ALA A 59 11.93 8.53 6.26
C ALA A 59 11.48 8.64 7.73
N GLY A 60 11.84 7.69 8.58
CA GLY A 60 11.48 7.67 10.00
C GLY A 60 10.03 7.30 10.27
N LEU A 61 9.33 6.69 9.32
CA LEU A 61 7.93 6.29 9.47
C LEU A 61 7.80 4.93 10.17
N PRO A 62 6.63 4.64 10.79
CA PRO A 62 6.35 3.32 11.32
C PRO A 62 6.33 2.28 10.19
N ASP A 63 6.34 0.99 10.53
CA ASP A 63 6.24 -0.07 9.54
C ASP A 63 4.94 0.04 8.73
N LEU A 64 4.97 -0.53 7.53
CA LEU A 64 3.84 -0.52 6.61
C LEU A 64 2.61 -1.18 7.21
N VAL A 65 1.43 -0.67 6.86
CA VAL A 65 0.16 -1.29 7.22
C VAL A 65 -0.40 -2.03 6.02
N GLY A 66 -0.52 -3.36 6.13
CA GLY A 66 -1.13 -4.19 5.08
C GLY A 66 -2.63 -4.28 5.25
N VAL A 67 -3.38 -4.10 4.17
CA VAL A 67 -4.84 -4.32 4.14
C VAL A 67 -5.19 -5.35 3.08
N GLY A 68 -6.14 -6.24 3.38
CA GLY A 68 -6.47 -7.36 2.50
C GLY A 68 -7.22 -6.92 1.24
N VAL A 69 -7.00 -7.63 0.13
CA VAL A 69 -7.65 -7.37 -1.17
C VAL A 69 -9.18 -7.33 -1.05
N GLY A 70 -9.77 -8.31 -0.36
CA GLY A 70 -11.21 -8.36 -0.15
C GLY A 70 -11.75 -7.20 0.69
N GLN A 71 -10.99 -6.76 1.69
CA GLN A 71 -11.35 -5.60 2.51
C GLN A 71 -11.37 -4.32 1.69
N VAL A 72 -10.35 -4.12 0.84
CA VAL A 72 -10.24 -2.96 -0.06
C VAL A 72 -11.44 -2.91 -1.01
N LYS A 73 -11.77 -4.03 -1.64
CA LYS A 73 -12.91 -4.13 -2.56
C LYS A 73 -14.24 -3.88 -1.86
N ARG A 74 -14.46 -4.46 -0.68
CA ARG A 74 -15.68 -4.22 0.09
C ARG A 74 -15.80 -2.76 0.52
N ARG A 75 -14.71 -2.15 0.96
CA ARG A 75 -14.74 -0.76 1.42
C ARG A 75 -15.06 0.22 0.30
N LEU A 76 -14.45 0.05 -0.87
CA LEU A 76 -14.65 0.98 -1.98
C LEU A 76 -15.91 0.67 -2.78
N ALA A 77 -16.11 -0.58 -3.20
CA ALA A 77 -17.17 -0.97 -4.13
C ALA A 77 -18.32 -1.75 -3.49
N GLY A 78 -18.27 -2.02 -2.18
CA GLY A 78 -19.35 -2.65 -1.43
C GLY A 78 -19.35 -4.18 -1.48
N LYS A 79 -18.44 -4.83 -2.21
CA LYS A 79 -18.34 -6.29 -2.31
C LYS A 79 -16.90 -6.77 -2.49
N GLY A 80 -16.56 -7.88 -1.84
CA GLY A 80 -15.20 -8.42 -1.81
C GLY A 80 -14.69 -8.99 -3.12
N ASN A 81 -15.56 -9.21 -4.10
CA ASN A 81 -15.24 -9.71 -5.43
C ASN A 81 -15.44 -8.66 -6.54
N ALA A 82 -15.38 -7.39 -6.19
CA ALA A 82 -15.56 -6.30 -7.15
C ALA A 82 -14.55 -6.41 -8.30
N THR A 83 -15.00 -6.15 -9.51
CA THR A 83 -14.19 -6.11 -10.72
C THR A 83 -13.38 -4.80 -10.77
N LYS A 84 -12.37 -4.75 -11.66
CA LYS A 84 -11.61 -3.52 -11.91
C LYS A 84 -12.53 -2.36 -12.33
N ASP A 85 -13.48 -2.61 -13.21
CA ASP A 85 -14.42 -1.59 -13.66
C ASP A 85 -15.32 -1.10 -12.52
N GLU A 86 -15.75 -1.99 -11.66
CA GLU A 86 -16.54 -1.63 -10.47
C GLU A 86 -15.72 -0.80 -9.48
N MET A 87 -14.45 -1.12 -9.29
CA MET A 87 -13.54 -0.34 -8.46
C MET A 87 -13.30 1.06 -9.02
N VAL A 88 -13.06 1.16 -10.33
CA VAL A 88 -12.90 2.46 -11.02
C VAL A 88 -14.18 3.30 -10.90
N ALA A 89 -15.35 2.71 -11.15
CA ALA A 89 -16.63 3.40 -11.01
C ALA A 89 -16.85 3.93 -9.59
N ALA A 90 -16.54 3.11 -8.58
CA ALA A 90 -16.70 3.48 -7.19
C ALA A 90 -15.72 4.59 -6.74
N ALA A 91 -14.54 4.68 -7.36
CA ALA A 91 -13.54 5.68 -7.04
C ALA A 91 -13.90 7.09 -7.56
N ARG A 92 -14.63 7.19 -8.65
CA ARG A 92 -14.98 8.49 -9.29
C ARG A 92 -15.59 9.52 -8.34
N PRO A 93 -16.62 9.19 -7.54
CA PRO A 93 -17.21 10.19 -6.63
C PRO A 93 -16.24 10.65 -5.54
N HIS A 94 -15.34 9.79 -5.09
CA HIS A 94 -14.33 10.16 -4.09
C HIS A 94 -13.25 11.09 -4.64
N LEU A 95 -12.83 10.86 -5.88
CA LEU A 95 -11.79 11.65 -6.54
C LEU A 95 -12.32 12.94 -7.15
N GLY A 96 -13.60 13.00 -7.48
CA GLY A 96 -14.19 14.12 -8.23
C GLY A 96 -13.69 14.20 -9.68
N ARG A 97 -13.10 13.12 -10.19
CA ARG A 97 -12.56 12.98 -11.53
C ARG A 97 -12.46 11.51 -11.91
N GLU A 98 -12.14 11.23 -13.17
CA GLU A 98 -11.82 9.87 -13.62
C GLU A 98 -10.48 9.41 -13.01
N PRO A 99 -10.39 8.19 -12.43
CA PRO A 99 -9.11 7.63 -12.06
C PRO A 99 -8.17 7.49 -13.25
N VAL A 100 -6.87 7.73 -13.06
CA VAL A 100 -5.86 7.55 -14.13
C VAL A 100 -5.64 6.08 -14.47
N SER A 101 -5.96 5.18 -13.53
CA SER A 101 -5.85 3.73 -13.72
C SER A 101 -6.68 3.00 -12.66
N SER A 102 -6.86 1.68 -12.85
CA SER A 102 -7.42 0.82 -11.81
C SER A 102 -6.53 0.75 -10.56
N ASP A 103 -5.23 0.94 -10.72
CA ASP A 103 -4.29 0.97 -9.59
C ASP A 103 -4.52 2.17 -8.68
N GLU A 104 -4.87 3.32 -9.24
CA GLU A 104 -5.26 4.50 -8.43
C GLU A 104 -6.55 4.23 -7.66
N ALA A 105 -7.53 3.56 -8.27
CA ALA A 105 -8.76 3.17 -7.59
C ALA A 105 -8.47 2.22 -6.41
N ASP A 106 -7.61 1.24 -6.62
CA ASP A 106 -7.18 0.32 -5.56
C ASP A 106 -6.45 1.04 -4.43
N ALA A 107 -5.56 1.96 -4.77
CA ALA A 107 -4.84 2.77 -3.78
C ALA A 107 -5.78 3.63 -2.93
N LEU A 108 -6.81 4.22 -3.54
CA LEU A 108 -7.87 4.91 -2.80
C LEU A 108 -8.61 3.96 -1.86
N GLY A 109 -8.95 2.78 -2.33
CA GLY A 109 -9.58 1.74 -1.50
C GLY A 109 -8.72 1.33 -0.32
N VAL A 110 -7.41 1.23 -0.49
CA VAL A 110 -6.44 0.98 0.59
C VAL A 110 -6.49 2.10 1.62
N ALA A 111 -6.44 3.34 1.21
CA ALA A 111 -6.48 4.50 2.10
C ALA A 111 -7.78 4.56 2.91
N LEU A 112 -8.92 4.35 2.27
CA LEU A 112 -10.23 4.34 2.93
C LEU A 112 -10.35 3.18 3.92
N THR A 113 -9.85 2.01 3.56
CA THR A 113 -9.83 0.85 4.44
C THR A 113 -8.97 1.12 5.68
N TRP A 114 -7.79 1.71 5.48
CA TRP A 114 -6.92 2.07 6.58
C TRP A 114 -7.58 3.06 7.55
N LEU A 115 -8.29 4.05 7.05
CA LEU A 115 -8.99 5.05 7.88
C LEU A 115 -10.05 4.42 8.78
N ASP A 116 -10.61 3.28 8.39
CA ASP A 116 -11.63 2.56 9.17
C ASP A 116 -11.04 1.52 10.13
N LEU A 117 -9.73 1.28 10.09
CA LEU A 117 -9.09 0.33 11.01
C LEU A 117 -9.07 0.91 12.43
N PRO A 118 -9.24 0.04 13.46
CA PRO A 118 -9.04 0.47 14.82
C PRO A 118 -7.60 0.95 15.05
N PRO A 119 -7.35 1.88 15.97
CA PRO A 119 -6.00 2.27 16.31
C PRO A 119 -5.19 1.06 16.76
N PRO A 120 -3.88 1.03 16.48
CA PRO A 120 -3.03 -0.09 16.89
C PRO A 120 -3.06 -0.25 18.41
N GLU A 121 -3.14 -1.49 18.87
CA GLU A 121 -3.04 -1.77 20.29
C GLU A 121 -1.69 -1.25 20.83
N PRO A 122 -1.67 -0.65 22.02
CA PRO A 122 -0.42 -0.24 22.63
C PRO A 122 0.48 -1.45 22.82
N ALA A 123 1.76 -1.31 22.44
CA ALA A 123 2.74 -2.38 22.62
C ALA A 123 2.72 -2.88 24.06
N PRO A 124 2.74 -4.22 24.29
CA PRO A 124 2.74 -4.76 25.62
C PRO A 124 3.93 -4.21 26.43
N LEU A 125 3.71 -4.01 27.72
CA LEU A 125 4.71 -3.41 28.61
C LEU A 125 6.08 -4.11 28.57
N SER A 126 6.09 -5.43 28.27
CA SER A 126 7.31 -6.22 28.08
C SER A 126 8.14 -5.76 26.87
N ALA A 127 7.51 -5.30 25.81
CA ALA A 127 8.22 -4.78 24.62
C ALA A 127 8.80 -3.37 24.87
N ARG A 128 8.25 -2.60 25.81
CA ARG A 128 8.78 -1.28 26.18
C ARG A 128 10.08 -1.35 26.98
N ARG A 129 10.32 -2.45 27.71
CA ARG A 129 11.56 -2.66 28.47
C ARG A 129 12.74 -3.08 27.60
N ALA A 130 12.52 -3.70 26.44
CA ALA A 130 13.59 -4.18 25.56
C ALA A 130 14.26 -3.07 24.72
N LYS A 131 13.72 -1.84 24.71
CA LYS A 131 14.27 -0.69 23.95
C LYS A 131 15.03 0.35 24.82
N ARG A 132 15.34 -0.02 26.06
CA ARG A 132 16.18 0.83 26.93
C ARG A 132 17.61 0.35 26.96
#